data_a1634d849c91832515b5a0bda587826a
#
_entry.id   a1634d849c91832515b5a0bda587826a
#
_cell.length_a   1.000
_cell.length_b   1.000
_cell.length_c   1.000
_cell.angle_alpha   90.00
_cell.angle_beta   90.00
_cell.angle_gamma   90.00
#
_symmetry.space_group_name_H-M   'P 1'
#
loop_
_entity.id
_entity.type
_entity.pdbx_description
1 polymer ?
#
loop_
_entity_poly.entity_id
_entity_poly.type
_entity_poly.pdbx_seq_one_letter_code
_entity_poly.pdbx_strand_id
1 'polypeptide(L)'
;MSAEADVRSFCRGLPGVTERLSWQQPAWFARTLMARIWDDGVLTVKSPEREALAGTNPDTFFWTPHHDRSPLLVLVRLDRVDRGELEELLLESYRLAGPLPPTV
;
A
#
# COMPACT_ATOMS: atom_id res chain seq x y z
N MET A 1 -9.69 11.86 2.72
CA MET A 1 -10.45 10.88 1.94
C MET A 1 -9.73 10.58 0.63
N SER A 2 -9.51 9.32 0.35
CA SER A 2 -8.77 8.88 -0.82
C SER A 2 -9.54 7.78 -1.54
N ALA A 3 -9.09 7.43 -2.76
CA ALA A 3 -9.74 6.41 -3.57
C ALA A 3 -8.67 5.63 -4.35
N GLU A 4 -9.09 4.54 -4.98
CA GLU A 4 -8.19 3.73 -5.80
C GLU A 4 -7.49 4.56 -6.88
N ALA A 5 -8.18 5.53 -7.46
CA ALA A 5 -7.60 6.42 -8.48
C ALA A 5 -6.41 7.21 -7.93
N ASP A 6 -6.44 7.58 -6.65
CA ASP A 6 -5.33 8.29 -6.01
C ASP A 6 -4.10 7.39 -5.87
N VAL A 7 -4.33 6.11 -5.55
CA VAL A 7 -3.26 5.11 -5.48
C VAL A 7 -2.60 4.98 -6.85
N ARG A 8 -3.42 4.80 -7.87
CA ARG A 8 -2.93 4.60 -9.25
C ARG A 8 -2.14 5.80 -9.74
N SER A 9 -2.67 6.99 -9.49
CA SER A 9 -2.03 8.24 -9.92
C SER A 9 -0.65 8.40 -9.29
N PHE A 10 -0.55 8.13 -7.99
CA PHE A 10 0.72 8.26 -7.29
C PHE A 10 1.71 7.19 -7.75
N CYS A 11 1.28 5.94 -7.85
CA CYS A 11 2.15 4.83 -8.23
C CYS A 11 2.70 4.97 -9.64
N ARG A 12 1.92 5.55 -10.56
CA ARG A 12 2.40 5.80 -11.92
C ARG A 12 3.60 6.74 -11.98
N GLY A 13 3.74 7.60 -10.99
CA GLY A 13 4.86 8.53 -10.93
C GLY A 13 6.12 7.93 -10.32
N LEU A 14 6.06 6.72 -9.80
CA LEU A 14 7.21 6.07 -9.18
C LEU A 14 8.00 5.25 -10.21
N PRO A 15 9.32 5.45 -10.28
CA PRO A 15 10.15 4.75 -11.27
C PRO A 15 10.08 3.22 -11.12
N GLY A 16 9.87 2.53 -12.23
CA GLY A 16 9.91 1.07 -12.26
C GLY A 16 8.66 0.37 -11.73
N VAL A 17 7.63 1.11 -11.35
CA VAL A 17 6.39 0.51 -10.85
C VAL A 17 5.53 0.05 -12.02
N THR A 18 5.03 -1.18 -11.92
CA THR A 18 4.06 -1.73 -12.87
C THR A 18 2.76 -2.02 -12.15
N GLU A 19 1.66 -1.86 -12.85
CA GLU A 19 0.33 -2.21 -12.37
C GLU A 19 -0.14 -3.46 -13.12
N ARG A 20 -0.63 -4.45 -12.38
CA ARG A 20 -1.22 -5.67 -12.96
C ARG A 20 -2.21 -6.26 -11.96
N LEU A 21 -3.02 -7.18 -12.43
CA LEU A 21 -3.96 -7.86 -11.54
C LEU A 21 -3.24 -8.91 -10.69
N SER A 22 -3.63 -8.99 -9.42
CA SER A 22 -3.18 -10.02 -8.49
C SER A 22 -4.43 -10.49 -7.74
N TRP A 23 -4.77 -11.77 -7.87
CA TRP A 23 -6.02 -12.29 -7.30
C TRP A 23 -7.24 -11.48 -7.78
N GLN A 24 -7.23 -11.09 -9.07
CA GLN A 24 -8.31 -10.35 -9.73
C GLN A 24 -8.50 -8.92 -9.22
N GLN A 25 -7.56 -8.40 -8.45
CA GLN A 25 -7.59 -7.03 -7.96
C GLN A 25 -6.37 -6.25 -8.45
N PRO A 26 -6.50 -4.93 -8.65
CA PRO A 26 -5.35 -4.12 -9.03
C PRO A 26 -4.23 -4.21 -8.00
N ALA A 27 -3.02 -4.35 -8.49
CA ALA A 27 -1.84 -4.41 -7.64
C ALA A 27 -0.69 -3.65 -8.31
N TRP A 28 0.18 -3.08 -7.50
CA TRP A 28 1.31 -2.28 -7.95
C TRP A 28 2.59 -2.90 -7.43
N PHE A 29 3.54 -3.08 -8.33
CA PHE A 29 4.78 -3.79 -8.05
C PHE A 29 5.97 -2.89 -8.34
N ALA A 30 6.88 -2.80 -7.37
CA ALA A 30 8.25 -2.36 -7.59
C ALA A 30 9.06 -3.63 -7.92
N ARG A 31 10.10 -3.95 -7.18
CA ARG A 31 10.75 -5.26 -7.34
C ARG A 31 9.82 -6.37 -6.85
N THR A 32 9.11 -6.11 -5.78
CA THR A 32 8.09 -7.01 -5.24
C THR A 32 6.79 -6.22 -5.08
N LEU A 33 5.74 -6.89 -4.61
CA LEU A 33 4.44 -6.25 -4.38
C LEU A 33 4.59 -5.10 -3.39
N MET A 34 4.13 -3.91 -3.77
CA MET A 34 4.14 -2.75 -2.88
C MET A 34 2.74 -2.37 -2.40
N ALA A 35 1.72 -2.61 -3.21
CA ALA A 35 0.35 -2.26 -2.85
C ALA A 35 -0.62 -3.11 -3.64
N ARG A 36 -1.74 -3.46 -3.02
CA ARG A 36 -2.78 -4.23 -3.69
C ARG A 36 -4.14 -3.85 -3.10
N ILE A 37 -5.14 -3.77 -3.96
CA ILE A 37 -6.51 -3.66 -3.48
C ILE A 37 -6.88 -5.01 -2.86
N TRP A 38 -7.18 -5.02 -1.57
CA TRP A 38 -7.57 -6.22 -0.84
C TRP A 38 -9.05 -6.49 -1.02
N ASP A 39 -9.85 -5.43 -0.88
CA ASP A 39 -11.29 -5.45 -1.03
C ASP A 39 -11.69 -4.06 -1.49
N ASP A 40 -12.97 -3.86 -1.84
CA ASP A 40 -13.43 -2.55 -2.31
C ASP A 40 -13.09 -1.47 -1.28
N GLY A 41 -12.33 -0.48 -1.72
CA GLY A 41 -11.92 0.64 -0.87
C GLY A 41 -10.87 0.31 0.20
N VAL A 42 -10.29 -0.90 0.19
CA VAL A 42 -9.27 -1.30 1.16
C VAL A 42 -7.98 -1.66 0.43
N LEU A 43 -6.89 -1.01 0.82
CA LEU A 43 -5.59 -1.19 0.22
C LEU A 43 -4.64 -1.90 1.20
N THR A 44 -3.85 -2.85 0.69
CA THR A 44 -2.75 -3.45 1.46
C THR A 44 -1.46 -2.76 1.07
N VAL A 45 -0.68 -2.34 2.06
CA VAL A 45 0.65 -1.75 1.86
C VAL A 45 1.63 -2.38 2.85
N LYS A 46 2.93 -2.21 2.60
CA LYS A 46 3.98 -2.63 3.53
C LYS A 46 4.35 -1.47 4.45
N SER A 47 4.37 -1.74 5.75
CA SER A 47 4.84 -0.77 6.74
C SER A 47 5.36 -1.51 7.96
N PRO A 48 6.54 -1.15 8.48
CA PRO A 48 7.03 -1.74 9.73
C PRO A 48 6.29 -1.20 10.96
N GLU A 49 5.42 -0.22 10.78
CA GLU A 49 4.74 0.49 11.86
C GLU A 49 3.25 0.15 11.96
N ARG A 50 2.84 -1.03 11.44
CA ARG A 50 1.41 -1.34 11.40
C ARG A 50 0.74 -1.32 12.77
N GLU A 51 1.46 -1.73 13.82
CA GLU A 51 0.89 -1.74 15.17
C GLU A 51 0.66 -0.32 15.68
N ALA A 52 1.62 0.59 15.43
CA ALA A 52 1.47 1.97 15.81
C ALA A 52 0.36 2.65 15.02
N LEU A 53 0.28 2.37 13.71
CA LEU A 53 -0.78 2.92 12.86
C LEU A 53 -2.16 2.46 13.34
N ALA A 54 -2.35 1.17 13.56
CA ALA A 54 -3.63 0.63 14.01
C ALA A 54 -3.97 1.08 15.42
N GLY A 55 -2.96 1.20 16.29
CA GLY A 55 -3.18 1.68 17.65
C GLY A 55 -3.59 3.15 17.72
N THR A 56 -3.07 3.96 16.81
CA THR A 56 -3.37 5.41 16.77
C THR A 56 -4.68 5.68 16.03
N ASN A 57 -4.94 4.94 14.95
CA ASN A 57 -6.11 5.21 14.10
C ASN A 57 -6.72 3.89 13.60
N PRO A 58 -7.42 3.15 14.47
CA PRO A 58 -8.00 1.85 14.12
C PRO A 58 -9.13 1.94 13.11
N ASP A 59 -9.72 3.12 12.92
CA ASP A 59 -10.75 3.32 11.90
C ASP A 59 -10.17 3.32 10.49
N THR A 60 -8.88 3.56 10.37
CA THR A 60 -8.19 3.65 9.09
C THR A 60 -7.29 2.44 8.84
N PHE A 61 -6.57 1.99 9.87
CA PHE A 61 -5.55 0.95 9.74
C PHE A 61 -5.91 -0.29 10.53
N PHE A 62 -5.75 -1.45 9.88
CA PHE A 62 -6.04 -2.73 10.53
C PHE A 62 -5.33 -3.85 9.79
N TRP A 63 -5.44 -5.06 10.28
CA TRP A 63 -5.08 -6.27 9.53
C TRP A 63 -5.97 -7.40 10.00
N THR A 64 -6.03 -8.48 9.20
CA THR A 64 -6.85 -9.64 9.49
C THR A 64 -5.95 -10.78 9.98
N PRO A 65 -6.52 -11.85 10.57
CA PRO A 65 -5.72 -13.03 10.94
C PRO A 65 -4.93 -13.61 9.76
N HIS A 66 -5.43 -13.46 8.54
CA HIS A 66 -4.71 -13.87 7.34
C HIS A 66 -3.36 -13.15 7.21
N HIS A 67 -3.24 -11.95 7.75
CA HIS A 67 -2.04 -11.13 7.66
C HIS A 67 -1.13 -11.24 8.89
N ASP A 68 -1.49 -12.06 9.89
CA ASP A 68 -0.68 -12.17 11.10
C ASP A 68 0.74 -12.64 10.81
N ARG A 69 0.92 -13.50 9.80
CA ARG A 69 2.23 -14.04 9.43
C ARG A 69 3.02 -13.11 8.51
N SER A 70 2.44 -11.98 8.17
CA SER A 70 3.08 -10.99 7.30
C SER A 70 3.17 -9.66 8.04
N PRO A 71 4.11 -9.53 9.00
CA PRO A 71 4.12 -8.41 9.94
C PRO A 71 4.30 -7.05 9.30
N LEU A 72 4.72 -6.98 8.05
CA LEU A 72 4.85 -5.72 7.34
C LEU A 72 3.56 -5.29 6.65
N LEU A 73 2.57 -6.18 6.52
CA LEU A 73 1.34 -5.83 5.80
C LEU A 73 0.35 -5.15 6.72
N VAL A 74 -0.17 -4.01 6.27
CA VAL A 74 -1.25 -3.30 6.94
C VAL A 74 -2.32 -2.96 5.90
N LEU A 75 -3.58 -3.01 6.31
CA LEU A 75 -4.71 -2.66 5.47
C LEU A 75 -5.14 -1.23 5.78
N VAL A 76 -5.47 -0.49 4.74
CA VAL A 76 -5.79 0.93 4.82
C VAL A 76 -7.17 1.14 4.21
N ARG A 77 -8.09 1.72 4.99
CA ARG A 77 -9.38 2.15 4.45
C ARG A 77 -9.17 3.46 3.71
N LEU A 78 -9.31 3.41 2.40
CA LEU A 78 -8.99 4.56 1.55
C LEU A 78 -9.90 5.75 1.82
N ASP A 79 -11.16 5.52 2.16
CA ASP A 79 -12.10 6.58 2.46
C ASP A 79 -11.85 7.26 3.82
N ARG A 80 -10.90 6.74 4.60
CA ARG A 80 -10.55 7.26 5.92
C ARG A 80 -9.16 7.89 5.98
N VAL A 81 -8.31 7.61 5.00
CA VAL A 81 -6.95 8.14 4.98
C VAL A 81 -6.91 9.41 4.13
N ASP A 82 -6.19 10.43 4.59
CA ASP A 82 -6.02 11.61 3.75
C ASP A 82 -4.95 11.32 2.69
N ARG A 83 -4.98 12.11 1.61
CA ARG A 83 -4.13 11.86 0.46
C ARG A 83 -2.65 12.01 0.77
N GLY A 84 -2.27 12.99 1.60
CA GLY A 84 -0.87 13.18 1.97
C GLY A 84 -0.32 11.99 2.73
N GLU A 85 -1.09 11.48 3.68
CA GLU A 85 -0.70 10.29 4.43
C GLU A 85 -0.64 9.05 3.53
N LEU A 86 -1.61 8.90 2.63
CA LEU A 86 -1.60 7.81 1.67
C LEU A 86 -0.32 7.82 0.82
N GLU A 87 0.08 8.99 0.34
CA GLU A 87 1.28 9.10 -0.48
C GLU A 87 2.55 8.75 0.30
N GLU A 88 2.62 9.15 1.57
CA GLU A 88 3.73 8.76 2.42
C GLU A 88 3.80 7.25 2.65
N LEU A 89 2.64 6.64 2.88
CA LEU A 89 2.55 5.19 3.06
C LEU A 89 2.97 4.45 1.80
N LEU A 90 2.53 4.91 0.64
CA LEU A 90 2.89 4.30 -0.63
C LEU A 90 4.38 4.45 -0.92
N LEU A 91 4.96 5.60 -0.61
CA LEU A 91 6.38 5.82 -0.82
C LEU A 91 7.23 4.92 0.07
N GLU A 92 6.84 4.76 1.34
CA GLU A 92 7.53 3.85 2.24
C GLU A 92 7.39 2.41 1.76
N SER A 93 6.19 2.01 1.37
CA SER A 93 5.97 0.67 0.85
C SER A 93 6.79 0.39 -0.42
N TYR A 94 6.91 1.40 -1.28
CA TYR A 94 7.73 1.34 -2.47
C TYR A 94 9.21 1.07 -2.12
N ARG A 95 9.73 1.77 -1.11
CA ARG A 95 11.10 1.56 -0.65
C ARG A 95 11.31 0.16 -0.08
N LEU A 96 10.35 -0.32 0.70
CA LEU A 96 10.39 -1.66 1.28
C LEU A 96 10.24 -2.76 0.24
N ALA A 97 9.50 -2.50 -0.82
CA ALA A 97 9.34 -3.46 -1.91
C ALA A 97 10.59 -3.58 -2.80
N GLY A 98 11.57 -2.73 -2.59
CA GLY A 98 12.84 -2.77 -3.29
C GLY A 98 12.73 -2.23 -4.71
N PRO A 99 12.73 -0.89 -4.89
CA PRO A 99 12.69 -0.32 -6.24
C PRO A 99 13.89 -0.79 -7.05
N LEU A 100 13.68 -0.93 -8.36
CA LEU A 100 14.76 -1.31 -9.24
C LEU A 100 15.86 -0.24 -9.18
N PRO A 101 17.15 -0.66 -9.16
CA PRO A 101 18.23 0.31 -9.14
C PRO A 101 18.20 1.14 -10.41
N PRO A 102 18.63 2.41 -10.34
CA PRO A 102 18.70 3.23 -11.54
C PRO A 102 19.62 2.56 -12.56
N THR A 103 19.20 2.59 -13.82
CA THR A 103 20.00 2.09 -14.92
C THR A 103 21.17 3.05 -15.12
N VAL A 104 22.35 2.53 -15.05
CA VAL A 104 23.54 3.34 -15.24
C VAL A 104 24.05 3.14 -16.66
#